data_001a51bb98fc15dda29ff84844ee1397
#
_entry.id   001a51bb98fc15dda29ff84844ee1397
#
_cell.length_a   1.000
_cell.length_b   1.000
_cell.length_c   1.000
_cell.angle_alpha   90.00
_cell.angle_beta   90.00
_cell.angle_gamma   90.00
#
_symmetry.space_group_name_H-M   'P 1'
#
loop_
_entity.id
_entity.type
_entity.pdbx_description
1 polymer ?
#
loop_
_entity_poly.entity_id
_entity_poly.type
_entity_poly.pdbx_seq_one_letter_code
_entity_poly.pdbx_strand_id
1 'polypeptide(L)'
;MTAKLDRMRMIPLIGVILAIGFLITNMVSYLVAVDTVRQSIVETELPLTGSNIYSEIQTDLVRPILVSSLMANDTFVQDWLHSGELDLGAITRYLKRIQSQYNTFTAFLVSRDTQAYYHFQAPPRHLKRDDPADIWFFRSIDAAAPYEVNVDINKQQNDALTVFINYRVVDHDGKMIALAGVGLDFRTVRNVVARYREQFDRNIYFVDARGEIMVATDADTPVGASIRKSEGLDAIADRILREESGQYSFQRNGRTILLSHRLIPDLGWRVMVEQDEAAAMRPLWLGFLFNLAVGFVVIVVSLALVSVAFGIYKKRVGDLAFRDALTGLLNRSGFEAEFDARASSRRAPPGPFSLIMVDLDAFGAFNDRFGRAAGDAALGKIGRIVADVASGAGVTARLDGDDFAIIREGSSDAAVRFADSLVKIIGAETFGDSVLAQLTASVGVTPLAPGEERGSAIDRVDRALRKAKAAGGDRVCLA
;
A
#
# COMPACT_ATOMS: atom_id res chain seq x y z
N MET A 1 43.82 -7.38 3.45
CA MET A 1 42.99 -7.32 2.21
C MET A 1 41.65 -8.00 2.37
N THR A 2 41.52 -9.06 3.15
CA THR A 2 40.25 -9.80 3.43
C THR A 2 39.19 -9.00 4.19
N ALA A 3 39.54 -8.26 5.24
CA ALA A 3 38.59 -7.46 6.03
C ALA A 3 37.92 -6.28 5.27
N LYS A 4 38.51 -5.85 4.15
CA LYS A 4 37.97 -4.75 3.33
C LYS A 4 36.90 -5.22 2.36
N LEU A 5 36.95 -6.48 1.91
CA LEU A 5 35.91 -7.10 1.06
C LEU A 5 34.66 -7.49 1.86
N ASP A 6 34.83 -7.92 3.13
CA ASP A 6 33.68 -8.34 3.95
C ASP A 6 32.74 -7.18 4.32
N ARG A 7 33.30 -6.00 4.62
CA ARG A 7 32.49 -4.82 4.99
C ARG A 7 31.69 -4.21 3.81
N MET A 8 32.22 -4.26 2.58
CA MET A 8 31.49 -3.80 1.39
C MET A 8 30.27 -4.68 1.06
N ARG A 9 30.24 -5.93 1.53
CA ARG A 9 29.14 -6.86 1.34
C ARG A 9 28.04 -6.73 2.40
N MET A 10 28.32 -6.06 3.53
CA MET A 10 27.33 -5.91 4.62
C MET A 10 26.18 -4.95 4.29
N ILE A 11 26.44 -3.84 3.58
CA ILE A 11 25.39 -2.87 3.23
C ILE A 11 24.30 -3.51 2.34
N PRO A 12 24.66 -4.18 1.23
CA PRO A 12 23.66 -4.87 0.42
C PRO A 12 22.98 -6.03 1.18
N LEU A 13 23.68 -6.72 2.07
CA LEU A 13 23.10 -7.78 2.89
C LEU A 13 22.01 -7.23 3.84
N ILE A 14 22.27 -6.13 4.51
CA ILE A 14 21.28 -5.44 5.36
C ILE A 14 20.07 -5.01 4.51
N GLY A 15 20.32 -4.46 3.32
CA GLY A 15 19.25 -4.08 2.39
C GLY A 15 18.36 -5.27 1.98
N VAL A 16 18.97 -6.42 1.70
CA VAL A 16 18.24 -7.65 1.36
C VAL A 16 17.41 -8.15 2.56
N ILE A 17 17.97 -8.17 3.77
CA ILE A 17 17.24 -8.59 4.98
C ILE A 17 16.03 -7.66 5.24
N LEU A 18 16.23 -6.35 5.12
CA LEU A 18 15.15 -5.37 5.29
C LEU A 18 14.06 -5.54 4.22
N ALA A 19 14.46 -5.75 2.96
CA ALA A 19 13.53 -5.97 1.86
C ALA A 19 12.71 -7.26 2.05
N ILE A 20 13.33 -8.35 2.45
CA ILE A 20 12.65 -9.63 2.73
C ILE A 20 11.68 -9.47 3.91
N GLY A 21 12.13 -8.88 5.02
CA GLY A 21 11.28 -8.65 6.19
C GLY A 21 10.07 -7.78 5.87
N PHE A 22 10.27 -6.70 5.13
CA PHE A 22 9.21 -5.83 4.66
C PHE A 22 8.21 -6.57 3.75
N LEU A 23 8.72 -7.37 2.80
CA LEU A 23 7.90 -8.12 1.85
C LEU A 23 7.05 -9.19 2.56
N ILE A 24 7.64 -9.91 3.52
CA ILE A 24 6.92 -10.89 4.35
C ILE A 24 5.81 -10.19 5.15
N THR A 25 6.14 -9.10 5.83
CA THR A 25 5.15 -8.37 6.66
C THR A 25 4.00 -7.84 5.81
N ASN A 26 4.29 -7.25 4.64
CA ASN A 26 3.26 -6.78 3.72
C ASN A 26 2.40 -7.93 3.18
N MET A 27 3.01 -9.04 2.79
CA MET A 27 2.28 -10.20 2.29
C MET A 27 1.34 -10.76 3.36
N VAL A 28 1.82 -10.95 4.59
CA VAL A 28 0.99 -11.44 5.70
C VAL A 28 -0.16 -10.47 5.98
N SER A 29 0.12 -9.16 6.05
CA SER A 29 -0.92 -8.13 6.24
C SER A 29 -1.97 -8.15 5.13
N TYR A 30 -1.55 -8.33 3.87
CA TYR A 30 -2.46 -8.43 2.74
C TYR A 30 -3.35 -9.69 2.84
N LEU A 31 -2.77 -10.85 3.14
CA LEU A 31 -3.54 -12.10 3.28
C LEU A 31 -4.58 -12.02 4.41
N VAL A 32 -4.19 -11.46 5.57
CA VAL A 32 -5.10 -11.25 6.69
C VAL A 32 -6.21 -10.27 6.32
N ALA A 33 -5.88 -9.18 5.62
CA ALA A 33 -6.89 -8.20 5.18
C ALA A 33 -7.88 -8.82 4.19
N VAL A 34 -7.42 -9.61 3.22
CA VAL A 34 -8.29 -10.31 2.25
C VAL A 34 -9.25 -11.26 2.97
N ASP A 35 -8.73 -12.08 3.89
CA ASP A 35 -9.57 -13.02 4.64
C ASP A 35 -10.61 -12.30 5.51
N THR A 36 -10.19 -11.26 6.22
CA THR A 36 -11.08 -10.44 7.08
C THR A 36 -12.18 -9.78 6.26
N VAL A 37 -11.85 -9.15 5.13
CA VAL A 37 -12.84 -8.48 4.28
C VAL A 37 -13.77 -9.50 3.63
N ARG A 38 -13.24 -10.63 3.15
CA ARG A 38 -14.05 -11.71 2.61
C ARG A 38 -15.07 -12.21 3.63
N GLN A 39 -14.63 -12.46 4.85
CA GLN A 39 -15.51 -12.90 5.93
C GLN A 39 -16.56 -11.85 6.27
N SER A 40 -16.18 -10.57 6.35
CA SER A 40 -17.11 -9.46 6.55
C SER A 40 -18.20 -9.42 5.47
N ILE A 41 -17.82 -9.56 4.19
CA ILE A 41 -18.76 -9.56 3.08
C ILE A 41 -19.75 -10.72 3.20
N VAL A 42 -19.26 -11.95 3.41
CA VAL A 42 -20.08 -13.16 3.41
C VAL A 42 -20.97 -13.23 4.65
N GLU A 43 -20.43 -12.97 5.84
CA GLU A 43 -21.14 -13.21 7.10
C GLU A 43 -21.98 -12.00 7.54
N THR A 44 -21.66 -10.79 7.08
CA THR A 44 -22.30 -9.57 7.58
C THR A 44 -22.94 -8.75 6.47
N GLU A 45 -22.16 -8.33 5.47
CA GLU A 45 -22.65 -7.29 4.55
C GLU A 45 -23.70 -7.80 3.54
N LEU A 46 -23.50 -8.97 2.94
CA LEU A 46 -24.46 -9.55 2.01
C LEU A 46 -25.78 -9.94 2.72
N PRO A 47 -25.75 -10.65 3.88
CA PRO A 47 -26.97 -10.93 4.63
C PRO A 47 -27.70 -9.68 5.11
N LEU A 48 -26.96 -8.65 5.56
CA LEU A 48 -27.56 -7.38 5.97
C LEU A 48 -28.27 -6.68 4.81
N THR A 49 -27.64 -6.66 3.62
CA THR A 49 -28.26 -6.10 2.41
C THR A 49 -29.57 -6.84 2.08
N GLY A 50 -29.54 -8.17 2.08
CA GLY A 50 -30.75 -8.98 1.87
C GLY A 50 -31.84 -8.72 2.92
N SER A 51 -31.44 -8.55 4.18
CA SER A 51 -32.36 -8.25 5.29
C SER A 51 -32.97 -6.86 5.19
N ASN A 52 -32.19 -5.86 4.77
CA ASN A 52 -32.70 -4.50 4.57
C ASN A 52 -33.71 -4.45 3.41
N ILE A 53 -33.39 -5.11 2.29
CA ILE A 53 -34.31 -5.22 1.15
C ILE A 53 -35.61 -5.93 1.57
N TYR A 54 -35.49 -7.03 2.32
CA TYR A 54 -36.63 -7.75 2.87
C TYR A 54 -37.51 -6.83 3.73
N SER A 55 -36.91 -6.08 4.67
CA SER A 55 -37.65 -5.18 5.57
C SER A 55 -38.32 -4.03 4.82
N GLU A 56 -37.67 -3.49 3.79
CA GLU A 56 -38.24 -2.44 2.96
C GLU A 56 -39.48 -2.95 2.16
N ILE A 57 -39.32 -4.14 1.55
CA ILE A 57 -40.44 -4.78 0.85
C ILE A 57 -41.59 -5.11 1.80
N GLN A 58 -41.31 -5.65 2.99
CA GLN A 58 -42.35 -5.90 3.98
C GLN A 58 -43.07 -4.63 4.38
N THR A 59 -42.35 -3.54 4.60
CA THR A 59 -42.98 -2.23 4.94
C THR A 59 -43.89 -1.76 3.81
N ASP A 60 -43.49 -1.92 2.56
CA ASP A 60 -44.32 -1.56 1.40
C ASP A 60 -45.55 -2.47 1.22
N LEU A 61 -45.49 -3.72 1.69
CA LEU A 61 -46.60 -4.66 1.62
C LEU A 61 -47.64 -4.48 2.75
N VAL A 62 -47.22 -4.03 3.93
CA VAL A 62 -48.13 -3.89 5.09
C VAL A 62 -49.32 -2.98 4.78
N ARG A 63 -49.07 -1.84 4.14
CA ARG A 63 -50.16 -0.88 3.81
C ARG A 63 -51.19 -1.46 2.83
N PRO A 64 -50.83 -2.05 1.69
CA PRO A 64 -51.76 -2.74 0.79
C PRO A 64 -52.51 -3.91 1.43
N ILE A 65 -51.85 -4.69 2.31
CA ILE A 65 -52.52 -5.77 3.06
C ILE A 65 -53.62 -5.19 3.94
N LEU A 66 -53.33 -4.12 4.66
CA LEU A 66 -54.34 -3.43 5.48
C LEU A 66 -55.50 -2.86 4.64
N VAL A 67 -55.18 -2.25 3.49
CA VAL A 67 -56.20 -1.73 2.57
C VAL A 67 -57.09 -2.85 2.04
N SER A 68 -56.50 -3.97 1.60
CA SER A 68 -57.24 -5.12 1.12
C SER A 68 -58.12 -5.74 2.24
N SER A 69 -57.58 -5.79 3.48
CA SER A 69 -58.35 -6.22 4.66
C SER A 69 -59.54 -5.29 4.94
N LEU A 70 -59.33 -3.97 4.90
CA LEU A 70 -60.42 -3.00 5.06
C LEU A 70 -61.50 -3.20 3.99
N MET A 71 -61.09 -3.38 2.73
CA MET A 71 -62.05 -3.64 1.64
C MET A 71 -62.84 -4.93 1.86
N ALA A 72 -62.19 -5.99 2.32
CA ALA A 72 -62.82 -7.29 2.53
C ALA A 72 -63.84 -7.29 3.71
N ASN A 73 -63.64 -6.42 4.68
CA ASN A 73 -64.48 -6.30 5.85
C ASN A 73 -65.46 -5.09 5.74
N ASP A 74 -65.51 -4.40 4.58
CA ASP A 74 -66.35 -3.26 4.37
C ASP A 74 -67.80 -3.71 4.17
N THR A 75 -68.74 -3.19 4.99
CA THR A 75 -70.15 -3.53 4.92
C THR A 75 -70.76 -3.15 3.59
N PHE A 76 -70.30 -2.05 2.95
CA PHE A 76 -70.72 -1.69 1.61
C PHE A 76 -70.43 -2.82 0.59
N VAL A 77 -69.27 -3.42 0.65
CA VAL A 77 -68.85 -4.51 -0.25
C VAL A 77 -69.72 -5.75 -0.03
N GLN A 78 -69.95 -6.12 1.23
CA GLN A 78 -70.84 -7.24 1.60
C GLN A 78 -72.29 -7.02 1.19
N ASP A 79 -72.88 -5.86 1.48
CA ASP A 79 -74.23 -5.51 1.11
C ASP A 79 -74.41 -5.47 -0.41
N TRP A 80 -73.42 -4.93 -1.14
CA TRP A 80 -73.45 -4.86 -2.59
C TRP A 80 -73.46 -6.26 -3.23
N LEU A 81 -72.62 -7.17 -2.73
CA LEU A 81 -72.60 -8.56 -3.16
C LEU A 81 -73.89 -9.27 -2.90
N HIS A 82 -74.50 -9.10 -1.70
CA HIS A 82 -75.76 -9.71 -1.33
C HIS A 82 -76.93 -9.11 -2.09
N SER A 83 -76.88 -7.85 -2.56
CA SER A 83 -77.94 -7.23 -3.37
C SER A 83 -77.94 -7.73 -4.84
N GLY A 84 -77.13 -8.70 -5.18
CA GLY A 84 -77.05 -9.28 -6.52
C GLY A 84 -76.19 -8.53 -7.51
N GLU A 85 -75.22 -7.70 -7.03
CA GLU A 85 -74.22 -7.03 -7.84
C GLU A 85 -74.75 -6.05 -8.90
N LEU A 86 -75.95 -5.45 -8.63
CA LEU A 86 -76.71 -4.72 -9.66
C LEU A 86 -76.14 -3.33 -9.95
N ASP A 87 -75.67 -2.59 -8.94
CA ASP A 87 -75.11 -1.25 -9.15
C ASP A 87 -73.62 -1.27 -9.47
N LEU A 88 -73.30 -1.51 -10.77
CA LEU A 88 -71.96 -1.45 -11.28
C LEU A 88 -71.26 -0.09 -11.10
N GLY A 89 -72.05 0.99 -11.12
CA GLY A 89 -71.55 2.33 -10.91
C GLY A 89 -71.02 2.55 -9.48
N ALA A 90 -71.78 2.01 -8.47
CA ALA A 90 -71.34 2.11 -7.08
C ALA A 90 -70.06 1.39 -6.79
N ILE A 91 -69.89 0.16 -7.23
CA ILE A 91 -68.65 -0.61 -7.01
C ILE A 91 -67.47 0.00 -7.75
N THR A 92 -67.65 0.47 -8.99
CA THR A 92 -66.61 1.15 -9.75
C THR A 92 -66.16 2.44 -9.05
N ARG A 93 -67.07 3.27 -8.53
CA ARG A 93 -66.75 4.47 -7.75
C ARG A 93 -65.98 4.11 -6.48
N TYR A 94 -66.39 3.07 -5.77
CA TYR A 94 -65.76 2.58 -4.56
C TYR A 94 -64.30 2.15 -4.85
N LEU A 95 -64.08 1.28 -5.83
CA LEU A 95 -62.76 0.81 -6.21
C LEU A 95 -61.84 1.97 -6.66
N LYS A 96 -62.39 2.91 -7.44
CA LYS A 96 -61.66 4.12 -7.83
C LYS A 96 -61.26 4.98 -6.64
N ARG A 97 -62.13 5.13 -5.65
CA ARG A 97 -61.88 5.88 -4.42
C ARG A 97 -60.79 5.20 -3.59
N ILE A 98 -60.81 3.88 -3.42
CA ILE A 98 -59.77 3.10 -2.77
C ILE A 98 -58.44 3.32 -3.48
N GLN A 99 -58.40 3.14 -4.81
CA GLN A 99 -57.19 3.30 -5.61
C GLN A 99 -56.58 4.70 -5.41
N SER A 100 -57.39 5.76 -5.51
CA SER A 100 -56.90 7.13 -5.42
C SER A 100 -56.53 7.56 -4.00
N GLN A 101 -57.33 7.17 -2.98
CA GLN A 101 -57.10 7.55 -1.59
C GLN A 101 -55.86 6.88 -0.98
N TYR A 102 -55.61 5.64 -1.34
CA TYR A 102 -54.49 4.86 -0.83
C TYR A 102 -53.31 4.81 -1.78
N ASN A 103 -53.39 5.48 -2.93
CA ASN A 103 -52.37 5.55 -3.96
C ASN A 103 -51.89 4.14 -4.37
N THR A 104 -52.80 3.20 -4.56
CA THR A 104 -52.51 1.86 -5.02
C THR A 104 -52.45 1.82 -6.54
N PHE A 105 -51.73 0.87 -7.13
CA PHE A 105 -51.61 0.73 -8.57
C PHE A 105 -52.94 0.25 -9.19
N THR A 106 -53.60 -0.70 -8.51
CA THR A 106 -54.92 -1.19 -8.89
C THR A 106 -55.79 -1.47 -7.67
N ALA A 107 -57.11 -1.51 -7.85
CA ALA A 107 -58.08 -1.97 -6.87
C ALA A 107 -59.14 -2.78 -7.61
N PHE A 108 -59.51 -3.91 -7.04
CA PHE A 108 -60.44 -4.87 -7.67
C PHE A 108 -61.26 -5.63 -6.65
N LEU A 109 -62.36 -6.22 -7.16
CA LEU A 109 -63.20 -7.16 -6.44
C LEU A 109 -63.54 -8.32 -7.39
N VAL A 110 -63.56 -9.55 -6.88
CA VAL A 110 -63.97 -10.73 -7.65
C VAL A 110 -65.06 -11.47 -6.88
N SER A 111 -66.25 -11.54 -7.46
CA SER A 111 -67.33 -12.30 -6.89
C SER A 111 -67.11 -13.79 -7.04
N ARG A 112 -67.43 -14.57 -5.99
CA ARG A 112 -67.38 -16.03 -6.07
C ARG A 112 -68.53 -16.61 -6.85
N ASP A 113 -69.73 -16.04 -6.69
CA ASP A 113 -70.94 -16.60 -7.26
C ASP A 113 -71.07 -16.32 -8.76
N THR A 114 -70.75 -15.10 -9.19
CA THR A 114 -70.82 -14.68 -10.58
C THR A 114 -69.50 -14.88 -11.33
N GLN A 115 -68.36 -15.09 -10.61
CA GLN A 115 -67.01 -15.13 -11.15
C GLN A 115 -66.64 -13.84 -11.92
N ALA A 116 -67.35 -12.75 -11.66
CA ALA A 116 -67.11 -11.45 -12.26
C ALA A 116 -65.96 -10.72 -11.55
N TYR A 117 -65.01 -10.26 -12.33
CA TYR A 117 -63.88 -9.43 -11.92
C TYR A 117 -64.23 -7.95 -12.15
N TYR A 118 -64.36 -7.20 -11.10
CA TYR A 118 -64.67 -5.75 -11.10
C TYR A 118 -63.39 -4.96 -10.92
N HIS A 119 -63.18 -3.97 -11.78
CA HIS A 119 -62.02 -3.11 -11.79
C HIS A 119 -62.40 -1.64 -11.85
N PHE A 120 -61.59 -0.74 -11.30
CA PHE A 120 -61.92 0.68 -11.22
C PHE A 120 -61.90 1.42 -12.58
N GLN A 121 -61.29 0.86 -13.62
CA GLN A 121 -61.15 1.48 -14.94
C GLN A 121 -61.73 0.65 -16.09
N ALA A 122 -62.03 -0.61 -15.87
CA ALA A 122 -62.41 -1.52 -16.92
C ALA A 122 -63.83 -2.09 -16.66
N PRO A 123 -64.57 -2.46 -17.71
CA PRO A 123 -65.85 -3.17 -17.55
C PRO A 123 -65.62 -4.53 -16.90
N PRO A 124 -66.62 -5.10 -16.19
CA PRO A 124 -66.50 -6.42 -15.60
C PRO A 124 -66.17 -7.49 -16.63
N ARG A 125 -65.26 -8.42 -16.27
CA ARG A 125 -65.00 -9.64 -17.01
C ARG A 125 -65.26 -10.88 -16.16
N HIS A 126 -65.62 -11.96 -16.75
CA HIS A 126 -65.81 -13.22 -16.04
C HIS A 126 -64.54 -14.05 -16.11
N LEU A 127 -64.11 -14.55 -14.93
CA LEU A 127 -62.94 -15.41 -14.81
C LEU A 127 -63.28 -16.82 -15.30
N LYS A 128 -62.29 -17.49 -15.86
CA LYS A 128 -62.44 -18.84 -16.41
C LYS A 128 -61.46 -19.81 -15.75
N ARG A 129 -61.94 -21.00 -15.39
CA ARG A 129 -61.15 -21.98 -14.66
C ARG A 129 -60.05 -22.62 -15.55
N ASP A 130 -60.26 -22.57 -16.87
CA ASP A 130 -59.31 -23.06 -17.88
C ASP A 130 -58.30 -22.01 -18.41
N ASP A 131 -58.45 -20.74 -17.99
CA ASP A 131 -57.47 -19.71 -18.32
C ASP A 131 -56.34 -19.74 -17.26
N PRO A 132 -55.10 -19.98 -17.63
CA PRO A 132 -53.95 -19.95 -16.73
C PRO A 132 -53.83 -18.62 -15.94
N ALA A 133 -54.27 -17.52 -16.54
CA ALA A 133 -54.24 -16.19 -15.89
C ALA A 133 -55.31 -15.99 -14.79
N ASP A 134 -56.26 -16.89 -14.68
CA ASP A 134 -57.35 -16.81 -13.73
C ASP A 134 -57.27 -17.88 -12.60
N ILE A 135 -56.32 -18.84 -12.72
CA ILE A 135 -56.14 -19.95 -11.77
C ILE A 135 -55.96 -19.47 -10.32
N TRP A 136 -55.33 -18.32 -10.12
CA TRP A 136 -55.09 -17.74 -8.79
C TRP A 136 -56.40 -17.56 -8.01
N PHE A 137 -57.46 -17.15 -8.66
CA PHE A 137 -58.78 -16.96 -8.02
C PHE A 137 -59.33 -18.28 -7.54
N PHE A 138 -59.35 -19.30 -8.39
CA PHE A 138 -59.91 -20.61 -8.07
C PHE A 138 -59.11 -21.35 -6.98
N ARG A 139 -57.79 -21.12 -6.93
CA ARG A 139 -56.92 -21.61 -5.84
C ARG A 139 -57.27 -20.93 -4.51
N SER A 140 -57.54 -19.63 -4.53
CA SER A 140 -57.86 -18.85 -3.32
C SER A 140 -59.19 -19.20 -2.68
N ILE A 141 -60.11 -19.84 -3.41
CA ILE A 141 -61.44 -20.24 -2.88
C ILE A 141 -61.25 -21.24 -1.74
N ASP A 142 -60.37 -22.19 -1.88
CA ASP A 142 -60.14 -23.29 -0.94
C ASP A 142 -59.00 -23.00 0.05
N ALA A 143 -58.38 -21.83 -0.04
CA ALA A 143 -57.25 -21.46 0.82
C ALA A 143 -57.68 -21.24 2.27
N ALA A 144 -56.90 -21.71 3.23
CA ALA A 144 -57.17 -21.50 4.66
C ALA A 144 -56.74 -20.08 5.13
N ALA A 145 -55.76 -19.46 4.46
CA ALA A 145 -55.24 -18.16 4.82
C ALA A 145 -56.23 -17.04 4.50
N PRO A 146 -56.31 -15.99 5.30
CA PRO A 146 -57.23 -14.86 5.09
C PRO A 146 -56.89 -14.05 3.83
N TYR A 147 -55.65 -14.06 3.39
CA TYR A 147 -55.19 -13.39 2.17
C TYR A 147 -54.04 -14.17 1.52
N GLU A 148 -53.79 -13.87 0.26
CA GLU A 148 -52.68 -14.33 -0.52
C GLU A 148 -51.99 -13.15 -1.22
N VAL A 149 -50.67 -13.14 -1.23
CA VAL A 149 -49.89 -12.21 -2.06
C VAL A 149 -49.35 -12.98 -3.26
N ASN A 150 -49.65 -12.49 -4.45
CA ASN A 150 -49.08 -13.08 -5.67
C ASN A 150 -48.58 -11.99 -6.62
N VAL A 151 -47.59 -12.35 -7.41
CA VAL A 151 -47.03 -11.47 -8.44
C VAL A 151 -47.44 -12.01 -9.79
N ASP A 152 -48.10 -11.17 -10.57
CA ASP A 152 -48.60 -11.56 -11.87
C ASP A 152 -48.67 -10.36 -12.83
N ILE A 153 -48.88 -10.65 -14.11
CA ILE A 153 -49.06 -9.66 -15.18
C ILE A 153 -50.49 -9.05 -15.07
N ASN A 154 -50.56 -7.75 -14.86
CA ASN A 154 -51.83 -7.03 -14.82
C ASN A 154 -52.32 -6.68 -16.24
N LYS A 155 -53.13 -7.55 -16.82
CA LYS A 155 -53.74 -7.35 -18.16
C LYS A 155 -54.60 -6.08 -18.24
N GLN A 156 -55.08 -5.58 -17.13
CA GLN A 156 -55.90 -4.38 -17.06
C GLN A 156 -55.08 -3.08 -17.04
N GLN A 157 -53.78 -3.19 -16.84
CA GLN A 157 -52.86 -2.06 -16.79
C GLN A 157 -51.59 -2.30 -17.62
N ASN A 158 -51.79 -2.44 -18.93
CA ASN A 158 -50.69 -2.55 -19.93
C ASN A 158 -49.66 -3.65 -19.65
N ASP A 159 -50.13 -4.80 -19.20
CA ASP A 159 -49.33 -5.97 -18.88
C ASP A 159 -48.19 -5.69 -17.88
N ALA A 160 -48.40 -4.72 -16.99
CA ALA A 160 -47.45 -4.39 -15.94
C ALA A 160 -47.39 -5.49 -14.89
N LEU A 161 -46.14 -5.91 -14.54
CA LEU A 161 -45.92 -6.81 -13.42
C LEU A 161 -46.43 -6.15 -12.13
N THR A 162 -47.32 -6.83 -11.42
CA THR A 162 -48.04 -6.27 -10.27
C THR A 162 -48.00 -7.25 -9.10
N VAL A 163 -47.76 -6.74 -7.91
CA VAL A 163 -47.94 -7.51 -6.67
C VAL A 163 -49.38 -7.34 -6.24
N PHE A 164 -50.15 -8.41 -6.34
CA PHE A 164 -51.56 -8.42 -5.93
C PHE A 164 -51.69 -8.94 -4.50
N ILE A 165 -52.48 -8.26 -3.70
CA ILE A 165 -52.91 -8.70 -2.39
C ILE A 165 -54.39 -9.08 -2.47
N ASN A 166 -54.66 -10.37 -2.44
CA ASN A 166 -55.99 -10.94 -2.59
C ASN A 166 -56.54 -11.32 -1.22
N TYR A 167 -57.44 -10.52 -0.68
CA TYR A 167 -58.06 -10.73 0.65
C TYR A 167 -59.42 -11.34 0.52
N ARG A 168 -59.75 -12.37 1.32
CA ARG A 168 -61.02 -13.08 1.28
C ARG A 168 -62.13 -12.26 1.94
N VAL A 169 -63.20 -11.98 1.22
CA VAL A 169 -64.44 -11.44 1.76
C VAL A 169 -65.29 -12.61 2.23
N VAL A 170 -65.62 -12.63 3.52
CA VAL A 170 -66.40 -13.71 4.11
C VAL A 170 -67.74 -13.17 4.59
N ASP A 171 -68.82 -13.98 4.48
CA ASP A 171 -70.13 -13.68 5.05
C ASP A 171 -70.13 -13.93 6.57
N HIS A 172 -71.36 -13.74 7.17
CA HIS A 172 -71.54 -13.96 8.61
C HIS A 172 -71.32 -15.42 9.05
N ASP A 173 -71.42 -16.35 8.13
CA ASP A 173 -71.23 -17.79 8.38
C ASP A 173 -69.80 -18.22 8.13
N GLY A 174 -68.89 -17.27 7.83
CA GLY A 174 -67.48 -17.54 7.53
C GLY A 174 -67.22 -18.13 6.14
N LYS A 175 -68.21 -18.16 5.27
CA LYS A 175 -68.09 -18.62 3.90
C LYS A 175 -67.54 -17.51 3.03
N MET A 176 -66.50 -17.81 2.23
CA MET A 176 -65.96 -16.86 1.25
C MET A 176 -67.04 -16.52 0.20
N ILE A 177 -67.32 -15.24 -0.01
CA ILE A 177 -68.27 -14.72 -1.01
C ILE A 177 -67.58 -13.94 -2.12
N ALA A 178 -66.37 -13.41 -1.88
CA ALA A 178 -65.59 -12.69 -2.86
C ALA A 178 -64.11 -12.66 -2.49
N LEU A 179 -63.25 -12.18 -3.42
CA LEU A 179 -61.91 -11.67 -3.15
C LEU A 179 -61.90 -10.17 -3.42
N ALA A 180 -61.43 -9.39 -2.43
CA ALA A 180 -61.19 -7.96 -2.58
C ALA A 180 -59.69 -7.70 -2.50
N GLY A 181 -59.16 -6.77 -3.27
CA GLY A 181 -57.76 -6.51 -3.20
C GLY A 181 -57.29 -5.27 -3.90
N VAL A 182 -56.00 -4.97 -3.62
CA VAL A 182 -55.28 -3.93 -4.31
C VAL A 182 -53.99 -4.51 -4.87
N GLY A 183 -53.40 -3.82 -5.84
CA GLY A 183 -52.10 -4.17 -6.38
C GLY A 183 -51.10 -3.04 -6.24
N LEU A 184 -49.86 -3.42 -6.12
CA LEU A 184 -48.69 -2.54 -6.15
C LEU A 184 -47.97 -2.69 -7.48
N ASP A 185 -47.50 -1.57 -8.03
CA ASP A 185 -46.63 -1.59 -9.20
C ASP A 185 -45.26 -2.18 -8.82
N PHE A 186 -44.89 -3.25 -9.48
CA PHE A 186 -43.61 -3.91 -9.23
C PHE A 186 -42.40 -3.03 -9.54
N ARG A 187 -42.57 -1.93 -10.29
CA ARG A 187 -41.51 -0.92 -10.51
C ARG A 187 -40.96 -0.37 -9.20
N THR A 188 -41.77 -0.31 -8.15
CA THR A 188 -41.29 0.10 -6.80
C THR A 188 -40.23 -0.83 -6.28
N VAL A 189 -40.43 -2.15 -6.35
CA VAL A 189 -39.43 -3.15 -5.94
C VAL A 189 -38.17 -3.05 -6.79
N ARG A 190 -38.33 -2.89 -8.09
CA ARG A 190 -37.19 -2.71 -9.01
C ARG A 190 -36.35 -1.46 -8.68
N ASN A 191 -36.99 -0.36 -8.30
CA ASN A 191 -36.32 0.88 -7.92
C ASN A 191 -35.52 0.70 -6.60
N VAL A 192 -36.05 -0.04 -5.64
CA VAL A 192 -35.33 -0.42 -4.41
C VAL A 192 -34.06 -1.17 -4.78
N VAL A 193 -34.19 -2.22 -5.58
CA VAL A 193 -33.05 -3.05 -6.01
C VAL A 193 -32.00 -2.23 -6.78
N ALA A 194 -32.44 -1.37 -7.71
CA ALA A 194 -31.53 -0.50 -8.47
C ALA A 194 -30.72 0.44 -7.57
N ARG A 195 -31.36 1.03 -6.57
CA ARG A 195 -30.71 1.91 -5.59
C ARG A 195 -29.63 1.18 -4.78
N TYR A 196 -29.92 -0.03 -4.30
CA TYR A 196 -28.93 -0.85 -3.58
C TYR A 196 -27.78 -1.29 -4.48
N ARG A 197 -28.04 -1.58 -5.76
CA ARG A 197 -27.01 -1.87 -6.74
C ARG A 197 -26.05 -0.70 -6.93
N GLU A 198 -26.57 0.51 -7.17
CA GLU A 198 -25.77 1.71 -7.37
C GLU A 198 -24.96 2.08 -6.12
N GLN A 199 -25.53 1.90 -4.94
CA GLN A 199 -24.90 2.27 -3.68
C GLN A 199 -23.79 1.30 -3.26
N PHE A 200 -23.94 0.00 -3.53
CA PHE A 200 -23.07 -1.05 -2.98
C PHE A 200 -22.34 -1.87 -4.04
N ASP A 201 -22.55 -1.58 -5.33
CA ASP A 201 -21.98 -2.32 -6.47
C ASP A 201 -22.24 -3.84 -6.37
N ARG A 202 -23.49 -4.20 -6.00
CA ARG A 202 -23.94 -5.58 -5.82
C ARG A 202 -24.99 -5.96 -6.84
N ASN A 203 -24.87 -7.18 -7.38
CA ASN A 203 -25.93 -7.72 -8.23
C ASN A 203 -27.06 -8.27 -7.36
N ILE A 204 -28.27 -7.73 -7.54
CA ILE A 204 -29.45 -8.08 -6.76
C ILE A 204 -30.57 -8.50 -7.72
N TYR A 205 -31.15 -9.64 -7.44
CA TYR A 205 -32.27 -10.17 -8.22
C TYR A 205 -33.16 -11.05 -7.37
N PHE A 206 -34.35 -11.36 -7.89
CA PHE A 206 -35.33 -12.20 -7.20
C PHE A 206 -35.60 -13.46 -8.03
N VAL A 207 -35.73 -14.57 -7.32
CA VAL A 207 -36.10 -15.85 -7.90
C VAL A 207 -37.38 -16.38 -7.24
N ASP A 208 -38.24 -17.01 -8.03
CA ASP A 208 -39.45 -17.67 -7.55
C ASP A 208 -39.15 -19.05 -6.91
N ALA A 209 -40.18 -19.73 -6.44
CA ALA A 209 -40.04 -21.07 -5.84
C ALA A 209 -39.54 -22.14 -6.81
N ARG A 210 -39.62 -21.92 -8.15
CA ARG A 210 -39.10 -22.82 -9.19
C ARG A 210 -37.67 -22.52 -9.56
N GLY A 211 -37.14 -21.37 -9.09
CA GLY A 211 -35.80 -20.90 -9.41
C GLY A 211 -35.74 -20.06 -10.68
N GLU A 212 -36.88 -19.53 -11.16
CA GLU A 212 -36.93 -18.61 -12.28
C GLU A 212 -36.63 -17.18 -11.79
N ILE A 213 -35.81 -16.43 -12.53
CA ILE A 213 -35.45 -15.05 -12.23
C ILE A 213 -36.63 -14.16 -12.64
N MET A 214 -37.26 -13.56 -11.63
CA MET A 214 -38.46 -12.73 -11.82
C MET A 214 -38.11 -11.25 -12.01
N VAL A 215 -37.03 -10.80 -11.37
CA VAL A 215 -36.54 -9.44 -11.44
C VAL A 215 -35.05 -9.43 -11.34
N ALA A 216 -34.40 -8.65 -12.17
CA ALA A 216 -32.98 -8.41 -12.12
C ALA A 216 -32.68 -6.98 -12.59
N THR A 217 -31.56 -6.46 -12.17
CA THR A 217 -31.04 -5.15 -12.59
C THR A 217 -29.79 -5.30 -13.45
N ASP A 218 -29.23 -6.50 -13.55
CA ASP A 218 -28.05 -6.80 -14.32
C ASP A 218 -28.39 -7.48 -15.65
N ALA A 219 -27.68 -7.08 -16.72
CA ALA A 219 -27.81 -7.70 -18.03
C ALA A 219 -27.31 -9.16 -18.04
N ASP A 220 -26.38 -9.50 -17.16
CA ASP A 220 -25.84 -10.86 -17.03
C ASP A 220 -26.78 -11.81 -16.27
N THR A 221 -27.89 -11.27 -15.75
CA THR A 221 -28.89 -12.02 -14.99
C THR A 221 -30.27 -11.80 -15.66
N PRO A 222 -30.54 -12.41 -16.82
CA PRO A 222 -31.75 -12.10 -17.59
C PRO A 222 -33.00 -12.61 -16.89
N VAL A 223 -34.03 -11.78 -16.86
CA VAL A 223 -35.38 -12.15 -16.38
C VAL A 223 -35.93 -13.33 -17.21
N GLY A 224 -36.53 -14.30 -16.54
CA GLY A 224 -37.04 -15.53 -17.14
C GLY A 224 -35.99 -16.66 -17.26
N ALA A 225 -34.72 -16.38 -16.95
CA ALA A 225 -33.72 -17.44 -16.84
C ALA A 225 -33.89 -18.23 -15.54
N SER A 226 -33.39 -19.45 -15.50
CA SER A 226 -33.46 -20.29 -14.30
C SER A 226 -32.07 -20.43 -13.67
N ILE A 227 -32.00 -20.24 -12.34
CA ILE A 227 -30.78 -20.47 -11.58
C ILE A 227 -30.28 -21.92 -11.66
N ARG A 228 -31.16 -22.86 -11.98
CA ARG A 228 -30.83 -24.28 -12.20
C ARG A 228 -30.02 -24.52 -13.50
N LYS A 229 -30.00 -23.53 -14.40
CA LYS A 229 -29.28 -23.56 -15.67
C LYS A 229 -28.20 -22.51 -15.76
N SER A 230 -28.03 -21.71 -14.69
CA SER A 230 -27.00 -20.67 -14.64
C SER A 230 -25.68 -21.26 -14.17
N GLU A 231 -24.58 -20.92 -14.86
CA GLU A 231 -23.24 -21.39 -14.56
C GLU A 231 -22.89 -21.20 -13.08
N GLY A 232 -22.48 -22.27 -12.41
CA GLY A 232 -22.07 -22.30 -11.01
C GLY A 232 -23.22 -22.27 -9.99
N LEU A 233 -24.39 -21.70 -10.34
CA LEU A 233 -25.59 -21.77 -9.51
C LEU A 233 -26.31 -23.09 -9.63
N ASP A 234 -26.24 -23.77 -10.76
CA ASP A 234 -26.86 -25.06 -11.04
C ASP A 234 -26.53 -26.10 -9.96
N ALA A 235 -25.27 -26.15 -9.50
CA ALA A 235 -24.82 -27.07 -8.46
C ALA A 235 -25.43 -26.82 -7.08
N ILE A 236 -25.85 -25.60 -6.78
CA ILE A 236 -26.35 -25.18 -5.46
C ILE A 236 -27.82 -24.74 -5.48
N ALA A 237 -28.45 -24.67 -6.65
CA ALA A 237 -29.81 -24.17 -6.84
C ALA A 237 -30.84 -24.90 -5.95
N ASP A 238 -30.76 -26.23 -5.86
CA ASP A 238 -31.71 -27.00 -5.05
C ASP A 238 -31.57 -26.76 -3.54
N ARG A 239 -30.38 -26.41 -3.08
CA ARG A 239 -30.14 -26.00 -1.68
C ARG A 239 -30.69 -24.64 -1.43
N ILE A 240 -30.39 -23.67 -2.29
CA ILE A 240 -30.93 -22.31 -2.24
C ILE A 240 -32.46 -22.33 -2.17
N LEU A 241 -33.10 -23.17 -2.98
CA LEU A 241 -34.55 -23.23 -3.06
C LEU A 241 -35.23 -23.93 -1.87
N ARG A 242 -34.49 -24.73 -1.08
CA ARG A 242 -34.99 -25.41 0.14
C ARG A 242 -34.77 -24.59 1.40
N GLU A 243 -33.68 -23.83 1.46
CA GLU A 243 -33.30 -23.06 2.67
C GLU A 243 -34.01 -21.70 2.69
N GLU A 244 -34.33 -21.20 3.87
CA GLU A 244 -34.90 -19.86 4.04
C GLU A 244 -33.87 -18.77 3.81
N SER A 245 -32.63 -19.01 4.21
CA SER A 245 -31.49 -18.11 4.01
C SER A 245 -30.19 -18.91 4.00
N GLY A 246 -29.18 -18.40 3.31
CA GLY A 246 -27.86 -19.03 3.27
C GLY A 246 -26.84 -18.17 2.53
N GLN A 247 -25.59 -18.57 2.70
CA GLN A 247 -24.45 -17.95 2.01
C GLN A 247 -23.69 -19.01 1.23
N TYR A 248 -23.27 -18.67 0.03
CA TYR A 248 -22.57 -19.54 -0.89
C TYR A 248 -21.47 -18.79 -1.62
N SER A 249 -20.53 -19.53 -2.18
CA SER A 249 -19.61 -19.04 -3.20
C SER A 249 -19.61 -20.01 -4.38
N PHE A 250 -19.57 -19.47 -5.59
CA PHE A 250 -19.55 -20.26 -6.81
C PHE A 250 -18.71 -19.57 -7.89
N GLN A 251 -18.41 -20.27 -8.96
CA GLN A 251 -17.64 -19.74 -10.09
C GLN A 251 -18.59 -19.37 -11.23
N ARG A 252 -18.42 -18.18 -11.81
CA ARG A 252 -19.10 -17.71 -13.01
C ARG A 252 -18.09 -17.01 -13.91
N ASN A 253 -17.92 -17.46 -15.15
CA ASN A 253 -16.94 -16.92 -16.10
C ASN A 253 -15.51 -16.85 -15.52
N GLY A 254 -15.10 -17.84 -14.72
CA GLY A 254 -13.80 -17.88 -14.05
C GLY A 254 -13.62 -16.91 -12.89
N ARG A 255 -14.69 -16.27 -12.42
CA ARG A 255 -14.68 -15.37 -11.25
C ARG A 255 -15.41 -16.00 -10.07
N THR A 256 -14.89 -15.79 -8.89
CA THR A 256 -15.57 -16.19 -7.65
C THR A 256 -16.65 -15.18 -7.31
N ILE A 257 -17.89 -15.65 -7.23
CA ILE A 257 -19.05 -14.85 -6.82
C ILE A 257 -19.45 -15.28 -5.40
N LEU A 258 -19.54 -14.31 -4.50
CA LEU A 258 -20.08 -14.47 -3.17
C LEU A 258 -21.58 -14.19 -3.22
N LEU A 259 -22.39 -15.07 -2.64
CA LEU A 259 -23.83 -15.02 -2.71
C LEU A 259 -24.42 -15.12 -1.30
N SER A 260 -25.41 -14.25 -1.00
CA SER A 260 -26.37 -14.46 0.08
C SER A 260 -27.77 -14.50 -0.50
N HIS A 261 -28.62 -15.39 0.03
CA HIS A 261 -30.02 -15.43 -0.32
C HIS A 261 -30.91 -15.41 0.92
N ARG A 262 -32.13 -14.89 0.76
CA ARG A 262 -33.16 -14.89 1.80
C ARG A 262 -34.56 -15.03 1.19
N LEU A 263 -35.37 -15.92 1.78
CA LEU A 263 -36.78 -16.08 1.42
C LEU A 263 -37.58 -14.89 1.91
N ILE A 264 -38.51 -14.41 1.07
CA ILE A 264 -39.55 -13.46 1.39
C ILE A 264 -40.87 -14.26 1.40
N PRO A 265 -41.35 -14.69 2.58
CA PRO A 265 -42.48 -15.62 2.69
C PRO A 265 -43.73 -15.12 2.01
N ASP A 266 -44.07 -13.82 2.17
CA ASP A 266 -45.28 -13.19 1.63
C ASP A 266 -45.31 -13.22 0.09
N LEU A 267 -44.16 -13.20 -0.57
CA LEU A 267 -44.07 -13.28 -2.04
C LEU A 267 -43.83 -14.70 -2.53
N GLY A 268 -43.36 -15.62 -1.68
CA GLY A 268 -42.86 -16.91 -2.06
C GLY A 268 -41.53 -16.83 -2.89
N TRP A 269 -40.86 -15.69 -2.85
CA TRP A 269 -39.66 -15.41 -3.63
C TRP A 269 -38.43 -15.33 -2.73
N ARG A 270 -37.25 -15.45 -3.34
CA ARG A 270 -35.97 -15.25 -2.67
C ARG A 270 -35.27 -14.05 -3.25
N VAL A 271 -34.81 -13.15 -2.39
CA VAL A 271 -33.84 -12.13 -2.77
C VAL A 271 -32.46 -12.77 -2.81
N MET A 272 -31.75 -12.56 -3.92
CA MET A 272 -30.39 -12.99 -4.17
C MET A 272 -29.50 -11.74 -4.18
N VAL A 273 -28.40 -11.75 -3.42
CA VAL A 273 -27.43 -10.66 -3.34
C VAL A 273 -26.06 -11.22 -3.65
N GLU A 274 -25.48 -10.83 -4.77
CA GLU A 274 -24.19 -11.30 -5.26
C GLU A 274 -23.15 -10.19 -5.23
N GLN A 275 -21.88 -10.58 -4.97
CA GLN A 275 -20.72 -9.71 -5.03
C GLN A 275 -19.58 -10.44 -5.75
N ASP A 276 -18.97 -9.82 -6.75
CA ASP A 276 -17.71 -10.31 -7.34
C ASP A 276 -16.58 -10.13 -6.32
N GLU A 277 -15.97 -11.25 -5.89
CA GLU A 277 -14.89 -11.27 -4.90
C GLU A 277 -13.68 -10.46 -5.38
N ALA A 278 -13.30 -10.61 -6.65
CA ALA A 278 -12.15 -9.89 -7.21
C ALA A 278 -12.37 -8.37 -7.24
N ALA A 279 -13.61 -7.94 -7.57
CA ALA A 279 -13.96 -6.53 -7.54
C ALA A 279 -13.92 -5.96 -6.12
N ALA A 280 -14.44 -6.69 -5.13
CA ALA A 280 -14.41 -6.31 -3.73
C ALA A 280 -12.97 -6.24 -3.16
N MET A 281 -12.07 -7.12 -3.61
CA MET A 281 -10.67 -7.16 -3.16
C MET A 281 -9.75 -6.18 -3.89
N ARG A 282 -10.20 -5.56 -4.98
CA ARG A 282 -9.39 -4.62 -5.78
C ARG A 282 -8.77 -3.47 -4.97
N PRO A 283 -9.49 -2.80 -4.04
CA PRO A 283 -8.90 -1.75 -3.22
C PRO A 283 -7.75 -2.25 -2.33
N LEU A 284 -7.85 -3.46 -1.79
CA LEU A 284 -6.79 -4.09 -0.98
C LEU A 284 -5.55 -4.38 -1.83
N TRP A 285 -5.75 -4.88 -3.06
CA TRP A 285 -4.67 -5.13 -4.00
C TRP A 285 -3.93 -3.85 -4.38
N LEU A 286 -4.64 -2.77 -4.67
CA LEU A 286 -4.05 -1.47 -4.96
C LEU A 286 -3.29 -0.91 -3.75
N GLY A 287 -3.85 -1.05 -2.54
CA GLY A 287 -3.19 -0.68 -1.29
C GLY A 287 -1.90 -1.47 -1.05
N PHE A 288 -1.92 -2.77 -1.33
CA PHE A 288 -0.73 -3.63 -1.26
C PHE A 288 0.37 -3.15 -2.21
N LEU A 289 0.05 -2.88 -3.49
CA LEU A 289 1.01 -2.36 -4.46
C LEU A 289 1.57 -0.99 -4.06
N PHE A 290 0.71 -0.10 -3.55
CA PHE A 290 1.14 1.20 -3.05
C PHE A 290 2.12 1.06 -1.88
N ASN A 291 1.82 0.20 -0.91
CA ASN A 291 2.72 -0.08 0.21
C ASN A 291 4.07 -0.65 -0.25
N LEU A 292 4.09 -1.53 -1.25
CA LEU A 292 5.32 -2.04 -1.86
C LEU A 292 6.16 -0.91 -2.48
N ALA A 293 5.52 0.00 -3.21
CA ALA A 293 6.19 1.14 -3.83
C ALA A 293 6.81 2.07 -2.77
N VAL A 294 6.05 2.42 -1.72
CA VAL A 294 6.54 3.25 -0.62
C VAL A 294 7.70 2.56 0.10
N GLY A 295 7.57 1.28 0.43
CA GLY A 295 8.62 0.51 1.09
C GLY A 295 9.90 0.43 0.27
N PHE A 296 9.79 0.25 -1.05
CA PHE A 296 10.94 0.28 -1.96
C PHE A 296 11.67 1.63 -1.90
N VAL A 297 10.93 2.75 -1.96
CA VAL A 297 11.52 4.09 -1.85
C VAL A 297 12.23 4.27 -0.50
N VAL A 298 11.59 3.86 0.60
CA VAL A 298 12.19 3.96 1.95
C VAL A 298 13.49 3.15 2.05
N ILE A 299 13.51 1.93 1.51
CA ILE A 299 14.72 1.09 1.50
C ILE A 299 15.83 1.75 0.69
N VAL A 300 15.55 2.27 -0.50
CA VAL A 300 16.52 2.96 -1.36
C VAL A 300 17.11 4.19 -0.66
N VAL A 301 16.25 5.03 -0.08
CA VAL A 301 16.68 6.23 0.67
C VAL A 301 17.53 5.85 1.87
N SER A 302 17.11 4.84 2.63
CA SER A 302 17.87 4.36 3.81
C SER A 302 19.24 3.84 3.42
N LEU A 303 19.36 3.06 2.35
CA LEU A 303 20.64 2.56 1.84
C LEU A 303 21.55 3.71 1.34
N ALA A 304 20.97 4.70 0.67
CA ALA A 304 21.70 5.90 0.25
C ALA A 304 22.26 6.68 1.45
N LEU A 305 21.45 6.91 2.47
CA LEU A 305 21.88 7.59 3.70
C LEU A 305 23.00 6.82 4.43
N VAL A 306 22.84 5.50 4.58
CA VAL A 306 23.87 4.64 5.18
C VAL A 306 25.17 4.70 4.37
N SER A 307 25.09 4.67 3.04
CA SER A 307 26.25 4.76 2.15
C SER A 307 26.98 6.08 2.29
N VAL A 308 26.26 7.21 2.35
CA VAL A 308 26.83 8.54 2.56
C VAL A 308 27.47 8.64 3.95
N ALA A 309 26.76 8.22 5.00
CA ALA A 309 27.29 8.24 6.38
C ALA A 309 28.57 7.40 6.50
N PHE A 310 28.59 6.23 5.88
CA PHE A 310 29.76 5.37 5.85
C PHE A 310 30.93 5.99 5.08
N GLY A 311 30.66 6.69 3.97
CA GLY A 311 31.67 7.46 3.22
C GLY A 311 32.34 8.55 4.05
N ILE A 312 31.51 9.34 4.78
CA ILE A 312 32.00 10.40 5.68
C ILE A 312 32.83 9.80 6.83
N TYR A 313 32.33 8.72 7.45
CA TYR A 313 33.04 8.02 8.52
C TYR A 313 34.39 7.51 8.06
N LYS A 314 34.45 6.85 6.88
CA LYS A 314 35.71 6.32 6.31
C LYS A 314 36.74 7.42 6.04
N LYS A 315 36.27 8.60 5.54
CA LYS A 315 37.15 9.76 5.30
C LYS A 315 37.77 10.25 6.62
N ARG A 316 36.94 10.46 7.65
CA ARG A 316 37.40 10.91 8.99
C ARG A 316 38.40 9.93 9.62
N VAL A 317 38.13 8.64 9.59
CA VAL A 317 39.01 7.62 10.15
C VAL A 317 40.32 7.55 9.35
N GLY A 318 40.25 7.71 8.01
CA GLY A 318 41.44 7.76 7.17
C GLY A 318 42.35 8.95 7.51
N ASP A 319 41.77 10.14 7.66
CA ASP A 319 42.53 11.34 8.01
C ASP A 319 43.21 11.21 9.38
N LEU A 320 42.52 10.65 10.38
CA LEU A 320 43.12 10.40 11.72
C LEU A 320 44.19 9.30 11.71
N ALA A 321 44.11 8.32 10.83
CA ALA A 321 45.05 7.22 10.76
C ALA A 321 46.36 7.57 10.04
N PHE A 322 46.34 8.55 9.14
CA PHE A 322 47.49 8.84 8.25
C PHE A 322 48.06 10.26 8.36
N ARG A 323 47.47 11.12 9.21
CA ARG A 323 47.95 12.49 9.42
C ARG A 323 48.37 12.72 10.85
N ASP A 324 49.41 13.59 11.03
CA ASP A 324 49.83 14.13 12.31
C ASP A 324 48.90 15.24 12.74
N ALA A 325 48.38 15.13 13.95
CA ALA A 325 47.32 16.05 14.46
C ALA A 325 47.85 17.49 14.68
N LEU A 326 49.16 17.65 14.91
CA LEU A 326 49.77 18.96 15.22
C LEU A 326 50.14 19.73 13.94
N THR A 327 50.69 19.04 12.96
CA THR A 327 51.24 19.69 11.77
C THR A 327 50.35 19.53 10.54
N GLY A 328 49.40 18.59 10.55
CA GLY A 328 48.54 18.26 9.40
C GLY A 328 49.26 17.50 8.28
N LEU A 329 50.60 17.28 8.38
CA LEU A 329 51.37 16.45 7.47
C LEU A 329 51.00 14.97 7.62
N LEU A 330 51.52 14.11 6.75
CA LEU A 330 51.39 12.69 6.99
C LEU A 330 52.13 12.31 8.30
N ASN A 331 51.52 11.38 9.06
CA ASN A 331 52.24 10.75 10.15
C ASN A 331 53.13 9.60 9.63
N ARG A 332 53.86 8.91 10.51
CA ARG A 332 54.71 7.76 10.15
C ARG A 332 54.00 6.74 9.29
N SER A 333 52.77 6.33 9.68
CA SER A 333 51.97 5.35 8.89
C SER A 333 51.60 5.87 7.50
N GLY A 334 51.24 7.14 7.38
CA GLY A 334 50.98 7.80 6.11
C GLY A 334 52.20 7.89 5.23
N PHE A 335 53.38 8.23 5.80
CA PHE A 335 54.67 8.25 5.10
C PHE A 335 55.04 6.86 4.56
N GLU A 336 54.92 5.83 5.41
CA GLU A 336 55.24 4.45 5.03
C GLU A 336 54.37 3.97 3.87
N ALA A 337 53.03 4.23 3.94
CA ALA A 337 52.14 3.86 2.87
C ALA A 337 52.44 4.58 1.55
N GLU A 338 52.82 5.87 1.59
CA GLU A 338 53.21 6.65 0.42
C GLU A 338 54.59 6.25 -0.14
N PHE A 339 55.57 5.91 0.72
CA PHE A 339 56.87 5.40 0.32
C PHE A 339 56.69 4.07 -0.42
N ASP A 340 55.97 3.11 0.19
CA ASP A 340 55.75 1.78 -0.37
C ASP A 340 54.97 1.85 -1.71
N ALA A 341 54.00 2.76 -1.84
CA ALA A 341 53.26 2.99 -3.06
C ALA A 341 54.15 3.50 -4.21
N ARG A 342 55.16 4.35 -3.92
CA ARG A 342 56.11 4.87 -4.92
C ARG A 342 57.22 3.89 -5.23
N ALA A 343 57.76 3.22 -4.23
CA ALA A 343 58.82 2.23 -4.39
C ALA A 343 58.35 0.98 -5.13
N SER A 344 57.12 0.49 -4.85
CA SER A 344 56.58 -0.75 -5.42
C SER A 344 55.82 -0.57 -6.73
N SER A 345 55.52 0.66 -7.14
CA SER A 345 54.70 0.93 -8.31
C SER A 345 55.49 0.76 -9.61
N ARG A 346 55.13 -0.25 -10.40
CA ARG A 346 55.50 -0.33 -11.83
C ARG A 346 54.97 0.86 -12.66
N ARG A 347 54.19 1.77 -12.04
CA ARG A 347 53.64 3.00 -12.57
C ARG A 347 54.20 4.23 -11.87
N ALA A 348 55.36 4.13 -11.18
CA ALA A 348 56.01 5.34 -10.68
C ALA A 348 56.23 6.31 -11.85
N PRO A 349 55.96 7.61 -11.69
CA PRO A 349 56.27 8.59 -12.72
C PRO A 349 57.76 8.43 -13.08
N PRO A 350 58.13 8.51 -14.38
CA PRO A 350 59.48 8.34 -14.81
C PRO A 350 60.32 9.52 -14.32
N GLY A 351 61.07 9.32 -13.24
CA GLY A 351 61.97 10.35 -12.69
C GLY A 351 62.73 9.85 -11.47
N PRO A 352 63.89 10.41 -11.18
CA PRO A 352 64.56 10.13 -9.93
C PRO A 352 63.83 10.73 -8.76
N PHE A 353 63.76 9.97 -7.66
CA PHE A 353 63.21 10.45 -6.38
C PHE A 353 64.36 10.58 -5.37
N SER A 354 64.20 11.46 -4.41
CA SER A 354 65.12 11.60 -3.28
C SER A 354 64.30 11.58 -1.97
N LEU A 355 64.82 10.93 -0.94
CA LEU A 355 64.35 10.99 0.42
C LEU A 355 65.21 12.05 1.17
N ILE A 356 64.48 12.93 1.84
CA ILE A 356 65.04 14.02 2.64
C ILE A 356 64.50 13.83 4.06
N MET A 357 65.39 13.77 5.05
CA MET A 357 65.04 13.79 6.46
C MET A 357 65.51 15.06 7.10
N VAL A 358 64.65 15.69 7.87
CA VAL A 358 64.86 16.95 8.54
C VAL A 358 64.69 16.74 10.03
N ASP A 359 65.63 17.18 10.82
CA ASP A 359 65.60 17.12 12.27
C ASP A 359 66.00 18.48 12.81
N LEU A 360 65.25 18.97 13.82
CA LEU A 360 65.46 20.30 14.40
C LEU A 360 66.62 20.26 15.42
N ASP A 361 67.61 21.11 15.22
CA ASP A 361 68.79 21.14 16.07
C ASP A 361 68.39 21.65 17.46
N ALA A 362 68.79 20.91 18.49
CA ALA A 362 68.56 21.23 19.90
C ALA A 362 67.11 21.53 20.30
N PHE A 363 66.13 20.90 19.61
CA PHE A 363 64.70 21.12 19.90
C PHE A 363 64.30 20.78 21.32
N GLY A 364 64.95 19.80 21.96
CA GLY A 364 64.80 19.54 23.42
C GLY A 364 65.13 20.76 24.29
N ALA A 365 66.28 21.41 24.04
CA ALA A 365 66.70 22.61 24.76
C ALA A 365 65.75 23.82 24.48
N PHE A 366 65.19 23.90 23.29
CA PHE A 366 64.13 24.89 22.98
C PHE A 366 62.89 24.65 23.84
N ASN A 367 62.42 23.40 23.94
CA ASN A 367 61.28 23.05 24.79
C ASN A 367 61.55 23.34 26.30
N ASP A 368 62.76 23.04 26.76
CA ASP A 368 63.15 23.28 28.15
C ASP A 368 63.17 24.81 28.49
N ARG A 369 63.53 25.63 27.51
CA ARG A 369 63.62 27.08 27.65
C ARG A 369 62.29 27.80 27.48
N PHE A 370 61.50 27.42 26.51
CA PHE A 370 60.26 28.15 26.11
C PHE A 370 58.97 27.39 26.42
N GLY A 371 59.06 26.18 26.91
CA GLY A 371 57.92 25.33 27.26
C GLY A 371 57.37 24.54 26.07
N ARG A 372 56.72 23.41 26.34
CA ARG A 372 56.19 22.49 25.34
C ARG A 372 55.15 23.13 24.39
N ALA A 373 54.32 24.07 24.93
CA ALA A 373 53.34 24.75 24.09
C ALA A 373 54.00 25.63 23.01
N ALA A 374 55.14 26.26 23.29
CA ALA A 374 55.94 26.99 22.31
C ALA A 374 56.57 26.04 21.29
N GLY A 375 57.04 24.85 21.74
CA GLY A 375 57.53 23.80 20.86
C GLY A 375 56.45 23.28 19.93
N ASP A 376 55.24 23.01 20.41
CA ASP A 376 54.13 22.57 19.56
C ASP A 376 53.76 23.64 18.52
N ALA A 377 53.73 24.93 18.93
CA ALA A 377 53.53 26.01 17.98
C ALA A 377 54.62 26.11 16.91
N ALA A 378 55.91 25.92 17.33
CA ALA A 378 57.03 25.85 16.40
C ALA A 378 56.94 24.69 15.43
N LEU A 379 56.63 23.47 15.90
CA LEU A 379 56.40 22.29 15.05
C LEU A 379 55.27 22.48 14.06
N GLY A 380 54.13 23.09 14.51
CA GLY A 380 53.05 23.44 13.62
C GLY A 380 53.42 24.45 12.55
N LYS A 381 54.30 25.42 12.87
CA LYS A 381 54.85 26.42 11.92
C LYS A 381 55.80 25.76 10.94
N ILE A 382 56.71 24.92 11.41
CA ILE A 382 57.67 24.14 10.57
C ILE A 382 56.91 23.18 9.64
N GLY A 383 55.86 22.54 10.15
CA GLY A 383 55.01 21.68 9.30
C GLY A 383 54.39 22.45 8.14
N ARG A 384 53.96 23.69 8.35
CA ARG A 384 53.47 24.55 7.26
C ARG A 384 54.59 24.94 6.30
N ILE A 385 55.76 25.32 6.81
CA ILE A 385 56.93 25.65 5.97
C ILE A 385 57.29 24.46 5.09
N VAL A 386 57.39 23.29 5.67
CA VAL A 386 57.72 22.05 4.95
C VAL A 386 56.66 21.75 3.88
N ALA A 387 55.36 21.91 4.19
CA ALA A 387 54.28 21.74 3.24
C ALA A 387 54.35 22.74 2.07
N ASP A 388 54.54 24.02 2.39
CA ASP A 388 54.52 25.13 1.42
C ASP A 388 55.74 25.06 0.49
N VAL A 389 56.94 24.80 1.01
CA VAL A 389 58.17 24.69 0.23
C VAL A 389 58.18 23.40 -0.63
N ALA A 390 57.54 22.32 -0.15
CA ALA A 390 57.41 21.08 -0.91
C ALA A 390 56.17 21.08 -1.84
N SER A 391 55.35 22.15 -1.83
CA SER A 391 54.10 22.17 -2.56
C SER A 391 54.25 21.80 -4.04
N GLY A 392 53.48 20.76 -4.46
CA GLY A 392 53.42 20.25 -5.84
C GLY A 392 54.54 19.29 -6.27
N ALA A 393 55.61 19.09 -5.48
CA ALA A 393 56.75 18.28 -5.90
C ALA A 393 57.16 17.16 -4.91
N GLY A 394 56.34 16.88 -3.91
CA GLY A 394 56.73 15.85 -2.93
C GLY A 394 55.64 15.47 -1.93
N VAL A 395 55.92 14.43 -1.16
CA VAL A 395 55.14 13.98 0.01
C VAL A 395 55.86 14.42 1.27
N THR A 396 55.15 15.05 2.15
CA THR A 396 55.70 15.56 3.41
C THR A 396 55.07 14.83 4.60
N ALA A 397 55.88 14.48 5.57
CA ALA A 397 55.45 13.78 6.77
C ALA A 397 56.21 14.28 8.01
N ARG A 398 55.57 14.15 9.18
CA ARG A 398 56.21 14.18 10.47
C ARG A 398 56.27 12.76 11.02
N LEU A 399 57.47 12.26 11.23
CA LEU A 399 57.69 10.85 11.62
C LEU A 399 57.56 10.66 13.13
N ASP A 400 58.20 11.52 13.89
CA ASP A 400 58.21 11.48 15.35
C ASP A 400 58.83 12.78 15.89
N GLY A 401 58.39 13.27 17.05
CA GLY A 401 59.01 14.43 17.72
C GLY A 401 59.27 15.62 16.77
N ASP A 402 60.52 15.89 16.53
CA ASP A 402 61.06 16.93 15.65
C ASP A 402 61.56 16.44 14.29
N ASP A 403 61.26 15.15 13.96
CA ASP A 403 61.70 14.51 12.72
C ASP A 403 60.64 14.69 11.62
N PHE A 404 61.03 15.26 10.48
CA PHE A 404 60.25 15.38 9.27
C PHE A 404 60.87 14.59 8.11
N ALA A 405 60.03 14.07 7.26
CA ALA A 405 60.48 13.36 6.04
C ALA A 405 59.80 13.94 4.80
N ILE A 406 60.52 14.02 3.71
CA ILE A 406 60.01 14.49 2.43
C ILE A 406 60.51 13.51 1.35
N ILE A 407 59.56 12.96 0.58
CA ILE A 407 59.89 12.24 -0.66
C ILE A 407 59.66 13.22 -1.80
N ARG A 408 60.76 13.60 -2.46
CA ARG A 408 60.72 14.62 -3.52
C ARG A 408 61.11 14.02 -4.87
N GLU A 409 60.38 14.45 -5.90
CA GLU A 409 60.68 14.18 -7.28
C GLU A 409 61.83 15.07 -7.77
N GLY A 410 62.78 14.53 -8.51
CA GLY A 410 63.93 15.24 -9.04
C GLY A 410 65.29 14.59 -8.71
N SER A 411 66.37 15.11 -9.31
CA SER A 411 67.74 14.64 -9.07
C SER A 411 68.21 14.93 -7.64
N SER A 412 69.26 14.20 -7.18
CA SER A 412 69.90 14.44 -5.88
C SER A 412 70.34 15.87 -5.68
N ASP A 413 70.91 16.49 -6.76
CA ASP A 413 71.34 17.88 -6.70
C ASP A 413 70.17 18.85 -6.54
N ALA A 414 68.99 18.56 -7.15
CA ALA A 414 67.81 19.33 -6.96
C ALA A 414 67.24 19.17 -5.54
N ALA A 415 67.33 17.95 -4.98
CA ALA A 415 66.94 17.66 -3.61
C ALA A 415 67.85 18.34 -2.58
N VAL A 416 69.17 18.40 -2.81
CA VAL A 416 70.07 19.13 -1.97
C VAL A 416 69.79 20.63 -1.98
N ARG A 417 69.64 21.25 -3.17
CA ARG A 417 69.27 22.68 -3.26
C ARG A 417 67.97 23.01 -2.56
N PHE A 418 66.98 22.12 -2.65
CA PHE A 418 65.76 22.24 -1.96
C PHE A 418 65.94 22.18 -0.42
N ALA A 419 66.69 21.21 0.05
CA ALA A 419 67.03 21.05 1.47
C ALA A 419 67.82 22.25 2.01
N ASP A 420 68.81 22.78 1.23
CA ASP A 420 69.52 24.04 1.61
C ASP A 420 68.57 25.24 1.72
N SER A 421 67.61 25.32 0.83
CA SER A 421 66.58 26.40 0.94
C SER A 421 65.73 26.24 2.18
N LEU A 422 65.29 25.00 2.48
CA LEU A 422 64.50 24.68 3.66
C LEU A 422 65.25 25.02 4.98
N VAL A 423 66.52 24.61 5.08
CA VAL A 423 67.38 24.96 6.22
C VAL A 423 67.46 26.49 6.43
N LYS A 424 67.69 27.26 5.35
CA LYS A 424 67.74 28.71 5.41
C LYS A 424 66.45 29.35 5.84
N ILE A 425 65.28 28.82 5.33
CA ILE A 425 63.98 29.34 5.69
C ILE A 425 63.69 29.06 7.17
N ILE A 426 63.96 27.81 7.65
CA ILE A 426 63.78 27.46 9.06
C ILE A 426 64.64 28.36 9.97
N GLY A 427 65.97 28.52 9.63
CA GLY A 427 66.89 29.31 10.40
C GLY A 427 66.59 30.83 10.42
N ALA A 428 65.90 31.34 9.39
CA ALA A 428 65.47 32.75 9.33
C ALA A 428 64.17 33.01 10.10
N GLU A 429 63.42 31.98 10.48
CA GLU A 429 62.15 32.13 11.14
C GLU A 429 62.29 32.31 12.65
N THR A 430 61.43 33.17 13.22
CA THR A 430 61.30 33.31 14.65
C THR A 430 60.11 32.51 15.17
N PHE A 431 60.36 31.77 16.24
CA PHE A 431 59.33 30.90 16.86
C PHE A 431 58.93 31.44 18.24
N GLY A 432 57.76 32.05 18.34
CA GLY A 432 57.23 32.70 19.55
C GLY A 432 57.48 34.21 19.58
N ASP A 433 57.16 34.87 20.73
CA ASP A 433 57.16 36.32 20.89
C ASP A 433 58.55 36.95 21.14
N SER A 434 59.61 36.12 21.14
CA SER A 434 61.00 36.54 21.41
C SER A 434 61.89 36.38 20.16
N VAL A 435 62.62 37.44 19.84
CA VAL A 435 63.65 37.43 18.75
C VAL A 435 64.75 36.40 19.00
N LEU A 436 64.89 35.87 20.21
CA LEU A 436 65.89 34.86 20.60
C LEU A 436 65.41 33.42 20.41
N ALA A 437 64.20 33.19 19.95
CA ALA A 437 63.63 31.86 19.73
C ALA A 437 63.87 31.43 18.28
N GLN A 438 65.12 31.17 17.90
CA GLN A 438 65.51 30.61 16.60
C GLN A 438 65.75 29.11 16.72
N LEU A 439 65.40 28.38 15.71
CA LEU A 439 65.66 26.97 15.53
C LEU A 439 66.41 26.77 14.22
N THR A 440 67.43 25.94 14.23
CA THR A 440 68.08 25.46 13.00
C THR A 440 67.67 24.02 12.73
N ALA A 441 67.95 23.56 11.56
CA ALA A 441 67.67 22.18 11.16
C ALA A 441 68.89 21.51 10.48
N SER A 442 69.07 20.27 10.85
CA SER A 442 70.04 19.39 10.13
C SER A 442 69.29 18.54 9.15
N VAL A 443 69.77 18.36 7.95
CA VAL A 443 69.03 17.65 6.89
C VAL A 443 69.98 16.58 6.24
N GLY A 444 69.45 15.37 6.14
CA GLY A 444 70.03 14.29 5.33
C GLY A 444 69.28 14.15 4.00
N VAL A 445 69.98 13.95 2.93
CA VAL A 445 69.40 13.71 1.59
C VAL A 445 70.00 12.41 1.04
N THR A 446 69.12 11.58 0.44
CA THR A 446 69.59 10.37 -0.28
C THR A 446 68.76 10.15 -1.53
N PRO A 447 69.35 9.78 -2.68
CA PRO A 447 68.57 9.33 -3.83
C PRO A 447 67.90 8.02 -3.53
N LEU A 448 66.69 7.82 -4.08
CA LEU A 448 65.93 6.58 -3.99
C LEU A 448 66.11 5.78 -5.28
N ALA A 449 66.56 4.52 -5.15
CA ALA A 449 66.62 3.59 -6.28
C ALA A 449 65.20 3.00 -6.54
N PRO A 450 64.82 2.76 -7.80
CA PRO A 450 63.57 2.06 -8.11
C PRO A 450 63.52 0.68 -7.43
N GLY A 451 62.45 0.41 -6.68
CA GLY A 451 62.25 -0.85 -5.97
C GLY A 451 63.07 -1.01 -4.68
N GLU A 452 63.64 0.08 -4.19
CA GLU A 452 64.42 0.05 -2.96
C GLU A 452 63.61 -0.23 -1.74
N GLU A 453 64.14 -1.06 -0.82
CA GLU A 453 63.47 -1.31 0.47
C GLU A 453 63.57 -0.08 1.36
N ARG A 454 62.41 0.28 2.00
CA ARG A 454 62.29 1.46 2.85
C ARG A 454 63.35 1.55 3.96
N GLY A 455 63.60 0.41 4.64
CA GLY A 455 64.60 0.37 5.70
C GLY A 455 66.00 0.79 5.20
N SER A 456 66.43 0.31 4.01
CA SER A 456 67.73 0.67 3.40
C SER A 456 67.86 2.16 3.07
N ALA A 457 66.78 2.75 2.53
CA ALA A 457 66.76 4.17 2.22
C ALA A 457 66.79 5.04 3.50
N ILE A 458 66.05 4.65 4.54
CA ILE A 458 66.00 5.33 5.86
C ILE A 458 67.43 5.24 6.46
N ASP A 459 68.08 4.09 6.51
CA ASP A 459 69.43 3.94 7.06
C ASP A 459 70.43 4.83 6.37
N ARG A 460 70.30 5.02 5.06
CA ARG A 460 71.28 5.89 4.31
C ARG A 460 71.00 7.38 4.65
N VAL A 461 69.79 7.82 4.63
CA VAL A 461 69.41 9.22 4.91
C VAL A 461 69.77 9.59 6.36
N ASP A 462 69.53 8.64 7.31
CA ASP A 462 69.96 8.80 8.69
C ASP A 462 71.44 8.97 8.90
N ARG A 463 72.28 8.21 8.13
CA ARG A 463 73.73 8.42 8.15
C ARG A 463 74.06 9.81 7.67
N ALA A 464 73.46 10.31 6.62
CA ALA A 464 73.66 11.68 6.14
C ALA A 464 73.24 12.72 7.18
N LEU A 465 72.09 12.52 7.81
CA LEU A 465 71.57 13.40 8.86
C LEU A 465 72.53 13.44 10.08
N ARG A 466 73.00 12.29 10.51
CA ARG A 466 74.00 12.23 11.59
C ARG A 466 75.34 12.95 11.22
N LYS A 467 75.82 12.87 9.93
CA LYS A 467 76.96 13.65 9.48
C LYS A 467 76.71 15.16 9.57
N ALA A 468 75.50 15.62 9.19
CA ALA A 468 75.10 17.01 9.30
C ALA A 468 75.16 17.49 10.76
N LYS A 469 74.54 16.71 11.69
CA LYS A 469 74.57 17.01 13.14
C LYS A 469 76.02 17.02 13.72
N ALA A 470 76.82 16.00 13.36
CA ALA A 470 78.23 15.89 13.84
C ALA A 470 79.16 17.02 13.32
N ALA A 471 78.81 17.63 12.19
CA ALA A 471 79.54 18.75 11.60
C ALA A 471 79.07 20.13 12.17
N GLY A 472 78.22 20.14 13.21
CA GLY A 472 77.83 21.33 13.94
C GLY A 472 76.38 21.75 13.66
N GLY A 473 75.56 20.96 12.94
CA GLY A 473 74.14 21.27 12.62
C GLY A 473 74.02 22.35 11.55
N ASP A 474 72.71 22.85 11.38
CA ASP A 474 72.35 23.91 10.44
C ASP A 474 72.91 23.70 8.99
N ARG A 475 72.77 22.49 8.48
CA ARG A 475 73.32 22.12 7.18
C ARG A 475 72.64 20.90 6.54
N VAL A 476 72.91 20.73 5.27
CA VAL A 476 72.53 19.56 4.47
C VAL A 476 73.76 18.65 4.22
N CYS A 477 73.52 17.34 4.37
CA CYS A 477 74.49 16.31 3.94
C CYS A 477 73.86 15.33 2.98
N LEU A 478 74.52 14.99 1.91
CA LEU A 478 74.20 13.93 0.96
C LEU A 478 74.77 12.60 1.43
N ALA A 479 73.99 11.48 1.30
CA ALA A 479 74.41 10.12 1.63
C ALA A 479 75.37 9.54 0.66
#